data_af69098f6457e971891994b12df5406b
#
_entry.id   af69098f6457e971891994b12df5406b
#
_cell.length_a   1.000
_cell.length_b   1.000
_cell.length_c   1.000
_cell.angle_alpha   90.00
_cell.angle_beta   90.00
_cell.angle_gamma   90.00
#
_symmetry.space_group_name_H-M   'P 1'
#
loop_
_entity.id
_entity.type
_entity.pdbx_description
1 polymer ?
#
loop_
_entity_poly.entity_id
_entity_poly.type
_entity_poly.pdbx_seq_one_letter_code
_entity_poly.pdbx_strand_id
1 'polypeptide(L)'
;MMKTTKAMAVALAVALGWNGLANAAERTDERLWKWSPLGIGIAAPVQLPFIDSDVYGIRIGGLFGYNRNVYGIDAGVAEICSGNFAGLQASALSWTEGDAYGLQCGALANVVSGNAIALQTGLVNVDHGDAGGLQLGLVNYDSTYKGVQFGGIINWNDLASYGLEFGLVNANQDEYFGWAFGALVNYSDRFRGFGLGLVNAAYDVRGCQIGLVNACDTMHGVQFGLINLICESKLPIMVLANASF
;
A
#
# COMPACT_ATOMS: atom_id res chain seq x y z
N MET A 1 -10.16 5.37 16.38
CA MET A 1 -8.98 4.70 15.83
C MET A 1 -7.76 4.74 16.78
N MET A 2 -7.34 5.89 17.26
CA MET A 2 -6.21 6.03 18.23
C MET A 2 -6.29 5.16 19.51
N LYS A 3 -7.49 4.79 19.97
CA LYS A 3 -7.68 3.88 21.13
C LYS A 3 -7.37 2.41 20.82
N THR A 4 -7.49 2.00 19.56
CA THR A 4 -7.28 0.59 19.15
C THR A 4 -5.82 0.21 19.07
N THR A 5 -4.94 1.09 18.60
CA THR A 5 -3.49 0.81 18.50
C THR A 5 -2.79 0.85 19.85
N LYS A 6 -3.17 1.78 20.73
CA LYS A 6 -2.70 1.71 22.15
C LYS A 6 -3.12 0.38 22.78
N ALA A 7 -4.36 -0.06 22.53
CA ALA A 7 -4.85 -1.34 23.03
C ALA A 7 -4.08 -2.53 22.41
N MET A 8 -3.71 -2.47 21.14
CA MET A 8 -2.87 -3.51 20.52
C MET A 8 -1.45 -3.53 21.05
N ALA A 9 -0.81 -2.36 21.26
CA ALA A 9 0.52 -2.26 21.85
C ALA A 9 0.54 -2.80 23.29
N VAL A 10 -0.46 -2.44 24.09
CA VAL A 10 -0.66 -2.96 25.45
C VAL A 10 -0.97 -4.46 25.41
N ALA A 11 -1.83 -4.92 24.50
CA ALA A 11 -2.16 -6.35 24.35
C ALA A 11 -0.95 -7.18 23.94
N LEU A 12 -0.08 -6.67 23.06
CA LEU A 12 1.15 -7.33 22.66
C LEU A 12 2.17 -7.38 23.81
N ALA A 13 2.30 -6.30 24.60
CA ALA A 13 3.13 -6.27 25.80
C ALA A 13 2.64 -7.25 26.85
N VAL A 14 1.32 -7.37 27.04
CA VAL A 14 0.68 -8.33 27.92
C VAL A 14 0.88 -9.78 27.44
N ALA A 15 0.73 -10.01 26.14
CA ALA A 15 0.96 -11.33 25.52
C ALA A 15 2.42 -11.79 25.64
N LEU A 16 3.36 -10.85 25.70
CA LEU A 16 4.78 -11.12 25.95
C LEU A 16 5.15 -11.26 27.44
N GLY A 17 4.16 -11.26 28.35
CA GLY A 17 4.37 -11.44 29.78
C GLY A 17 4.85 -10.19 30.54
N TRP A 18 4.75 -9.01 29.94
CA TRP A 18 5.25 -7.73 30.47
C TRP A 18 4.17 -6.88 31.17
N ASN A 19 3.30 -7.51 31.92
CA ASN A 19 2.16 -6.85 32.61
C ASN A 19 2.57 -5.66 33.50
N GLY A 20 3.73 -5.71 34.12
CA GLY A 20 4.23 -4.61 34.96
C GLY A 20 4.65 -3.36 34.19
N LEU A 21 5.08 -3.53 32.94
CA LEU A 21 5.55 -2.44 32.08
C LEU A 21 4.39 -1.80 31.30
N ALA A 22 3.33 -2.57 30.99
CA ALA A 22 2.11 -2.05 30.39
C ALA A 22 1.43 -1.02 31.30
N ASN A 23 1.38 -1.28 32.61
CA ASN A 23 0.82 -0.35 33.60
C ASN A 23 1.70 0.88 33.86
N ALA A 24 2.99 0.82 33.59
CA ALA A 24 3.91 1.98 33.68
C ALA A 24 3.72 2.94 32.49
N ALA A 25 3.38 2.41 31.31
CA ALA A 25 3.10 3.22 30.13
C ALA A 25 1.84 4.08 30.26
N GLU A 26 0.83 3.62 31.04
CA GLU A 26 -0.39 4.40 31.30
C GLU A 26 -0.19 5.55 32.31
N ARG A 27 0.90 5.55 33.06
CA ARG A 27 1.15 6.52 34.15
C ARG A 27 2.20 7.58 33.83
N THR A 28 2.78 7.58 32.64
CA THR A 28 3.77 8.59 32.27
C THR A 28 3.11 9.94 32.04
N ASP A 29 3.41 10.84 32.96
CA ASP A 29 2.96 12.23 32.98
C ASP A 29 3.31 12.91 31.62
N GLU A 30 2.32 13.49 30.94
CA GLU A 30 2.39 14.14 29.62
C GLU A 30 3.44 15.26 29.51
N ARG A 31 4.22 15.54 30.55
CA ARG A 31 5.05 16.73 30.66
C ARG A 31 6.53 16.55 30.33
N LEU A 32 7.08 15.34 30.26
CA LEU A 32 8.54 15.21 30.32
C LEU A 32 9.24 15.14 28.96
N TRP A 33 8.66 14.66 27.89
CA TRP A 33 9.37 14.54 26.59
C TRP A 33 8.37 14.55 25.41
N LYS A 34 7.98 15.73 24.95
CA LYS A 34 7.11 15.83 23.77
C LYS A 34 7.84 15.47 22.47
N TRP A 35 9.15 15.62 22.43
CA TRP A 35 9.97 15.28 21.28
C TRP A 35 11.41 14.93 21.68
N SER A 36 12.11 14.20 20.83
CA SER A 36 13.53 13.85 20.98
C SER A 36 14.22 13.78 19.61
N PRO A 37 15.51 14.15 19.51
CA PRO A 37 16.29 13.92 18.29
C PRO A 37 16.69 12.45 18.12
N LEU A 38 16.67 11.67 19.20
CA LEU A 38 17.04 10.26 19.21
C LEU A 38 15.96 9.43 19.88
N GLY A 39 15.65 8.29 19.27
CA GLY A 39 14.83 7.24 19.85
C GLY A 39 15.62 5.95 19.95
N ILE A 40 15.59 5.31 21.10
CA ILE A 40 16.19 3.99 21.31
C ILE A 40 15.28 3.15 22.21
N GLY A 41 15.09 1.90 21.87
CA GLY A 41 14.27 0.99 22.67
C GLY A 41 14.57 -0.47 22.37
N ILE A 42 14.22 -1.32 23.29
CA ILE A 42 14.24 -2.79 23.08
C ILE A 42 12.87 -3.23 22.58
N ALA A 43 11.85 -2.80 23.27
CA ALA A 43 10.44 -2.97 22.89
C ALA A 43 9.59 -1.99 23.68
N ALA A 44 8.58 -1.38 23.08
CA ALA A 44 7.64 -0.52 23.80
C ALA A 44 6.96 -1.30 24.93
N PRO A 45 6.81 -0.75 26.15
CA PRO A 45 7.10 0.64 26.53
C PRO A 45 8.55 0.88 27.01
N VAL A 46 9.47 -0.08 26.91
CA VAL A 46 10.90 0.06 27.30
C VAL A 46 11.66 0.75 26.18
N GLN A 47 11.41 2.03 26.03
CA GLN A 47 12.03 2.89 25.02
C GLN A 47 12.18 4.33 25.51
N LEU A 48 13.08 5.08 24.88
CA LEU A 48 13.24 6.52 25.00
C LEU A 48 13.22 7.14 23.60
N PRO A 49 12.47 8.22 23.37
CA PRO A 49 11.47 8.82 24.25
C PRO A 49 10.26 7.90 24.47
N PHE A 50 9.38 8.32 25.39
CA PHE A 50 8.17 7.56 25.69
C PHE A 50 7.22 7.46 24.48
N ILE A 51 6.29 6.50 24.53
CA ILE A 51 5.43 6.08 23.43
C ILE A 51 4.62 7.19 22.73
N ASP A 52 4.25 8.27 23.41
CA ASP A 52 3.45 9.38 22.84
C ASP A 52 4.32 10.56 22.39
N SER A 53 5.62 10.36 22.23
CA SER A 53 6.56 11.42 21.83
C SER A 53 6.82 11.43 20.34
N ASP A 54 7.27 12.58 19.83
CA ASP A 54 7.77 12.71 18.48
C ASP A 54 9.29 12.43 18.42
N VAL A 55 9.77 11.81 17.37
CA VAL A 55 11.20 11.65 17.10
C VAL A 55 11.56 12.46 15.87
N TYR A 56 12.50 13.40 16.04
CA TYR A 56 13.07 14.20 14.97
C TYR A 56 14.55 13.84 14.79
N GLY A 57 14.86 12.82 14.01
CA GLY A 57 16.23 12.38 13.77
C GLY A 57 16.34 10.88 13.59
N ILE A 58 16.92 10.16 14.56
CA ILE A 58 17.17 8.72 14.42
C ILE A 58 16.39 7.96 15.50
N ARG A 59 15.61 6.98 15.08
CA ARG A 59 14.99 5.98 15.96
C ARG A 59 15.58 4.61 15.65
N ILE A 60 16.04 3.93 16.71
CA ILE A 60 16.50 2.54 16.65
C ILE A 60 15.67 1.74 17.63
N GLY A 61 14.69 0.99 17.10
CA GLY A 61 13.89 0.03 17.85
C GLY A 61 14.52 -1.36 17.82
N GLY A 62 14.46 -2.08 18.92
CA GLY A 62 14.80 -3.51 18.94
C GLY A 62 13.67 -4.34 18.33
N LEU A 63 12.86 -4.97 19.18
CA LEU A 63 11.77 -5.84 18.72
C LEU A 63 10.52 -5.06 18.35
N PHE A 64 10.23 -3.97 19.06
CA PHE A 64 8.99 -3.22 18.89
C PHE A 64 9.17 -1.74 19.30
N GLY A 65 9.04 -0.84 18.35
CA GLY A 65 9.05 0.61 18.55
C GLY A 65 7.67 1.22 18.41
N TYR A 66 7.32 2.19 19.25
CA TYR A 66 6.06 2.93 19.18
C TYR A 66 6.28 4.40 19.51
N ASN A 67 6.01 5.28 18.57
CA ASN A 67 6.03 6.73 18.79
C ASN A 67 4.86 7.40 18.07
N ARG A 68 4.58 8.66 18.42
CA ARG A 68 3.52 9.42 17.77
C ARG A 68 3.92 9.80 16.34
N ASN A 69 4.93 10.64 16.18
CA ASN A 69 5.45 11.00 14.88
C ASN A 69 6.94 10.65 14.79
N VAL A 70 7.39 10.25 13.61
CA VAL A 70 8.79 9.99 13.34
C VAL A 70 9.22 10.71 12.08
N TYR A 71 10.20 11.60 12.21
CA TYR A 71 10.76 12.39 11.14
C TYR A 71 12.27 12.14 11.08
N GLY A 72 12.74 11.35 10.10
CA GLY A 72 14.15 11.02 9.94
C GLY A 72 14.39 9.56 9.61
N ILE A 73 15.34 8.93 10.31
CA ILE A 73 15.72 7.52 10.11
C ILE A 73 15.07 6.67 11.20
N ASP A 74 14.41 5.61 10.78
CA ASP A 74 13.73 4.67 11.65
C ASP A 74 14.13 3.24 11.31
N ALA A 75 14.64 2.51 12.29
CA ALA A 75 15.11 1.14 12.09
C ALA A 75 14.74 0.23 13.26
N GLY A 76 14.19 -0.95 12.98
CA GLY A 76 13.82 -1.93 14.00
C GLY A 76 13.15 -3.16 13.40
N VAL A 77 12.57 -4.01 14.25
CA VAL A 77 11.85 -5.20 13.75
C VAL A 77 10.39 -4.87 13.47
N ALA A 78 9.67 -4.31 14.41
CA ALA A 78 8.29 -3.86 14.22
C ALA A 78 8.16 -2.41 14.70
N GLU A 79 7.87 -1.51 13.78
CA GLU A 79 7.86 -0.08 14.03
C GLU A 79 6.46 0.48 13.81
N ILE A 80 5.89 1.09 14.85
CA ILE A 80 4.58 1.73 14.79
C ILE A 80 4.74 3.24 14.98
N CYS A 81 4.09 3.98 14.09
CA CYS A 81 3.91 5.41 14.14
C CYS A 81 2.42 5.71 14.23
N SER A 82 1.95 6.22 15.37
CA SER A 82 0.52 6.53 15.56
C SER A 82 0.09 7.87 14.95
N GLY A 83 1.01 8.62 14.42
CA GLY A 83 0.81 9.82 13.64
C GLY A 83 1.54 9.70 12.31
N ASN A 84 2.31 10.72 11.92
CA ASN A 84 2.94 10.80 10.63
C ASN A 84 4.39 10.27 10.65
N PHE A 85 4.76 9.65 9.56
CA PHE A 85 6.13 9.27 9.26
C PHE A 85 6.69 10.09 8.09
N ALA A 86 7.92 10.58 8.20
CA ALA A 86 8.63 11.15 7.05
C ALA A 86 10.14 10.89 7.15
N GLY A 87 10.68 10.19 6.16
CA GLY A 87 12.12 9.88 6.12
C GLY A 87 12.46 8.53 5.53
N LEU A 88 13.36 7.81 6.19
CA LEU A 88 13.84 6.49 5.80
C LEU A 88 13.47 5.48 6.88
N GLN A 89 12.65 4.50 6.57
CA GLN A 89 12.26 3.43 7.49
C GLN A 89 12.74 2.08 6.98
N ALA A 90 13.37 1.32 7.88
CA ALA A 90 13.82 -0.04 7.62
C ALA A 90 13.37 -0.96 8.77
N SER A 91 12.42 -1.84 8.51
CA SER A 91 11.86 -2.75 9.51
C SER A 91 11.42 -4.07 8.87
N ALA A 92 11.03 -5.05 9.67
CA ALA A 92 10.30 -6.20 9.14
C ALA A 92 8.81 -5.84 8.96
N LEU A 93 8.25 -5.11 9.93
CA LEU A 93 6.88 -4.63 9.89
C LEU A 93 6.87 -3.12 10.16
N SER A 94 6.26 -2.35 9.30
CA SER A 94 5.99 -0.94 9.52
C SER A 94 4.50 -0.65 9.52
N TRP A 95 4.05 0.14 10.48
CA TRP A 95 2.67 0.58 10.58
C TRP A 95 2.62 2.08 10.88
N THR A 96 2.03 2.85 9.99
CA THR A 96 1.81 4.29 10.15
C THR A 96 0.32 4.57 10.13
N GLU A 97 -0.24 5.14 11.21
CA GLU A 97 -1.67 5.49 11.27
C GLU A 97 -1.98 6.79 10.53
N GLY A 98 -1.06 7.72 10.51
CA GLY A 98 -1.15 8.96 9.73
C GLY A 98 -0.55 8.81 8.34
N ASP A 99 -0.01 9.92 7.83
CA ASP A 99 0.60 9.97 6.50
C ASP A 99 2.05 9.47 6.53
N ALA A 100 2.47 8.85 5.44
CA ALA A 100 3.84 8.38 5.25
C ALA A 100 4.50 9.02 4.04
N TYR A 101 5.70 9.60 4.24
CA TYR A 101 6.48 10.26 3.19
C TYR A 101 7.93 9.77 3.18
N GLY A 102 8.43 9.35 2.02
CA GLY A 102 9.84 9.01 1.85
C GLY A 102 10.10 7.56 1.44
N LEU A 103 10.98 6.86 2.16
CA LEU A 103 11.33 5.46 1.87
C LEU A 103 10.89 4.56 3.02
N GLN A 104 10.08 3.56 2.71
CA GLN A 104 9.70 2.51 3.64
C GLN A 104 10.14 1.14 3.10
N CYS A 105 11.05 0.51 3.81
CA CYS A 105 11.54 -0.85 3.55
C CYS A 105 11.04 -1.78 4.64
N GLY A 106 9.85 -2.35 4.46
CA GLY A 106 9.30 -3.37 5.34
C GLY A 106 9.58 -4.76 4.76
N ALA A 107 10.46 -5.54 5.37
CA ALA A 107 10.79 -6.84 4.82
C ALA A 107 9.56 -7.76 4.65
N LEU A 108 8.58 -7.66 5.55
CA LEU A 108 7.31 -8.39 5.50
C LEU A 108 6.16 -7.50 5.06
N ALA A 109 5.94 -6.38 5.77
CA ALA A 109 4.81 -5.52 5.44
C ALA A 109 5.05 -4.04 5.76
N ASN A 110 4.49 -3.19 4.90
CA ASN A 110 4.25 -1.78 5.15
C ASN A 110 2.74 -1.53 5.17
N VAL A 111 2.24 -0.89 6.21
CA VAL A 111 0.82 -0.52 6.34
C VAL A 111 0.72 0.97 6.65
N VAL A 112 0.01 1.71 5.81
CA VAL A 112 -0.27 3.14 6.01
C VAL A 112 -1.78 3.35 6.02
N SER A 113 -2.30 3.98 7.07
CA SER A 113 -3.72 4.27 7.18
C SER A 113 -4.11 5.64 6.59
N GLY A 114 -3.17 6.58 6.57
CA GLY A 114 -3.29 7.86 5.89
C GLY A 114 -2.78 7.81 4.45
N ASN A 115 -2.29 8.94 3.95
CA ASN A 115 -1.73 9.02 2.60
C ASN A 115 -0.28 8.52 2.59
N ALA A 116 0.10 7.84 1.51
CA ALA A 116 1.46 7.34 1.31
C ALA A 116 2.07 7.91 0.04
N ILE A 117 3.01 8.86 0.17
CA ILE A 117 3.82 9.32 -0.97
C ILE A 117 5.25 8.85 -0.75
N ALA A 118 5.54 7.66 -1.23
CA ALA A 118 6.74 6.94 -0.83
C ALA A 118 7.30 6.03 -1.93
N LEU A 119 8.54 5.61 -1.71
CA LEU A 119 9.05 4.35 -2.24
C LEU A 119 8.80 3.29 -1.17
N GLN A 120 7.87 2.38 -1.41
CA GLN A 120 7.56 1.28 -0.50
C GLN A 120 8.09 -0.03 -1.07
N THR A 121 8.81 -0.78 -0.25
CA THR A 121 9.28 -2.13 -0.60
C THR A 121 8.96 -3.12 0.51
N GLY A 122 8.32 -4.23 0.16
CA GLY A 122 7.92 -5.25 1.14
C GLY A 122 7.28 -6.45 0.46
N LEU A 123 7.03 -7.52 1.18
CA LEU A 123 6.20 -8.59 0.62
C LEU A 123 4.76 -8.12 0.45
N VAL A 124 4.26 -7.33 1.40
CA VAL A 124 2.91 -6.76 1.38
C VAL A 124 2.98 -5.25 1.63
N ASN A 125 2.39 -4.45 0.76
CA ASN A 125 2.18 -3.02 0.95
C ASN A 125 0.67 -2.76 1.00
N VAL A 126 0.20 -2.03 2.00
CA VAL A 126 -1.22 -1.72 2.22
C VAL A 126 -1.38 -0.24 2.54
N ASP A 127 -2.05 0.51 1.68
CA ASP A 127 -2.32 1.92 1.88
C ASP A 127 -3.84 2.19 1.81
N HIS A 128 -4.40 2.72 2.90
CA HIS A 128 -5.83 2.98 3.00
C HIS A 128 -6.24 4.40 2.58
N GLY A 129 -5.26 5.28 2.38
CA GLY A 129 -5.47 6.64 1.85
C GLY A 129 -5.09 6.75 0.38
N ASP A 130 -4.75 7.97 -0.04
CA ASP A 130 -4.17 8.21 -1.36
C ASP A 130 -2.69 7.79 -1.35
N ALA A 131 -2.35 6.80 -2.17
CA ALA A 131 -0.99 6.33 -2.32
C ALA A 131 -0.36 6.80 -3.63
N GLY A 132 0.96 6.96 -3.62
CA GLY A 132 1.70 7.36 -4.82
C GLY A 132 3.20 7.17 -4.72
N GLY A 133 3.85 7.10 -5.88
CA GLY A 133 5.28 6.90 -5.97
C GLY A 133 5.65 5.56 -6.61
N LEU A 134 6.44 4.76 -5.92
CA LEU A 134 6.84 3.43 -6.37
C LEU A 134 6.58 2.39 -5.28
N GLN A 135 5.78 1.38 -5.60
CA GLN A 135 5.55 0.23 -4.73
C GLN A 135 6.14 -1.04 -5.36
N LEU A 136 6.91 -1.78 -4.56
CA LEU A 136 7.49 -3.06 -4.92
C LEU A 136 7.08 -4.10 -3.87
N GLY A 137 6.28 -5.09 -4.27
CA GLY A 137 5.78 -6.11 -3.35
C GLY A 137 5.38 -7.40 -4.06
N LEU A 138 5.00 -8.40 -3.32
CA LEU A 138 4.23 -9.53 -3.87
C LEU A 138 2.76 -9.15 -3.95
N VAL A 139 2.27 -8.44 -2.94
CA VAL A 139 0.91 -7.93 -2.85
C VAL A 139 0.96 -6.44 -2.57
N ASN A 140 0.35 -5.63 -3.43
CA ASN A 140 0.09 -4.23 -3.20
C ASN A 140 -1.43 -4.04 -3.13
N TYR A 141 -1.90 -3.42 -2.06
CA TYR A 141 -3.31 -3.09 -1.83
C TYR A 141 -3.44 -1.62 -1.51
N ASP A 142 -4.16 -0.87 -2.31
CA ASP A 142 -4.34 0.56 -2.15
C ASP A 142 -5.80 0.97 -2.31
N SER A 143 -6.20 2.05 -1.65
CA SER A 143 -7.49 2.67 -1.94
C SER A 143 -7.41 3.44 -3.25
N THR A 144 -6.48 4.37 -3.38
CA THR A 144 -6.19 5.13 -4.60
C THR A 144 -4.70 5.08 -4.85
N TYR A 145 -4.26 4.83 -6.07
CA TYR A 145 -2.85 4.80 -6.39
C TYR A 145 -2.46 5.70 -7.55
N LYS A 146 -1.31 6.39 -7.43
CA LYS A 146 -0.73 7.22 -8.50
C LYS A 146 0.78 6.98 -8.61
N GLY A 147 1.21 6.25 -9.65
CA GLY A 147 2.64 6.00 -9.82
C GLY A 147 2.97 4.70 -10.52
N VAL A 148 3.90 3.93 -9.95
CA VAL A 148 4.35 2.64 -10.53
C VAL A 148 4.26 1.54 -9.48
N GLN A 149 3.46 0.52 -9.77
CA GLN A 149 3.30 -0.66 -8.91
C GLN A 149 3.91 -1.89 -9.56
N PHE A 150 4.72 -2.61 -8.80
CA PHE A 150 5.19 -3.96 -9.14
C PHE A 150 4.67 -4.94 -8.10
N GLY A 151 3.60 -5.66 -8.43
CA GLY A 151 3.06 -6.76 -7.64
C GLY A 151 3.51 -8.10 -8.19
N GLY A 152 4.35 -8.82 -7.47
CA GLY A 152 4.76 -10.16 -7.90
C GLY A 152 3.57 -11.11 -8.08
N ILE A 153 2.51 -10.92 -7.33
CA ILE A 153 1.25 -11.69 -7.41
C ILE A 153 0.09 -10.78 -7.80
N ILE A 154 -0.16 -9.70 -7.03
CA ILE A 154 -1.33 -8.87 -7.27
C ILE A 154 -1.08 -7.40 -6.93
N ASN A 155 -1.56 -6.51 -7.80
CA ASN A 155 -1.88 -5.13 -7.50
C ASN A 155 -3.40 -5.00 -7.41
N TRP A 156 -3.90 -4.53 -6.26
CA TRP A 156 -5.32 -4.35 -6.01
C TRP A 156 -5.60 -2.92 -5.59
N ASN A 157 -6.45 -2.24 -6.33
CA ASN A 157 -6.85 -0.86 -6.04
C ASN A 157 -8.37 -0.77 -5.95
N ASP A 158 -8.89 -0.24 -4.84
CA ASP A 158 -10.34 -0.16 -4.60
C ASP A 158 -11.01 0.99 -5.34
N LEU A 159 -10.28 2.08 -5.56
CA LEU A 159 -10.78 3.30 -6.20
C LEU A 159 -9.96 3.62 -7.46
N ALA A 160 -9.97 4.88 -7.88
CA ALA A 160 -9.28 5.31 -9.09
C ALA A 160 -7.75 5.18 -8.98
N SER A 161 -7.12 4.61 -10.02
CA SER A 161 -5.67 4.43 -10.08
C SER A 161 -5.09 4.97 -11.37
N TYR A 162 -3.87 5.51 -11.28
CA TYR A 162 -3.19 6.19 -12.39
C TYR A 162 -1.73 5.79 -12.47
N GLY A 163 -1.28 5.33 -13.64
CA GLY A 163 0.14 5.09 -13.84
C GLY A 163 0.52 3.79 -14.54
N LEU A 164 1.49 3.08 -13.98
CA LEU A 164 1.98 1.82 -14.51
C LEU A 164 1.80 0.70 -13.50
N GLU A 165 1.19 -0.39 -13.92
CA GLU A 165 1.02 -1.59 -13.10
C GLU A 165 1.66 -2.80 -13.78
N PHE A 166 2.48 -3.51 -13.02
CA PHE A 166 3.11 -4.77 -13.42
C PHE A 166 2.81 -5.84 -12.37
N GLY A 167 2.21 -6.96 -12.78
CA GLY A 167 1.86 -8.04 -11.86
C GLY A 167 1.44 -9.32 -12.56
N LEU A 168 1.19 -10.38 -11.82
CA LEU A 168 0.44 -11.51 -12.38
C LEU A 168 -1.03 -11.11 -12.56
N VAL A 169 -1.58 -10.41 -11.57
CA VAL A 169 -2.94 -9.88 -11.58
C VAL A 169 -2.90 -8.40 -11.25
N ASN A 170 -3.50 -7.57 -12.08
CA ASN A 170 -3.82 -6.18 -11.78
C ASN A 170 -5.33 -6.04 -11.71
N ALA A 171 -5.86 -5.61 -10.58
CA ALA A 171 -7.29 -5.50 -10.33
C ALA A 171 -7.63 -4.11 -9.78
N ASN A 172 -8.44 -3.36 -10.52
CA ASN A 172 -8.89 -2.03 -10.16
C ASN A 172 -10.42 -2.01 -10.11
N GLN A 173 -11.01 -1.77 -8.94
CA GLN A 173 -12.46 -1.84 -8.73
C GLN A 173 -13.22 -0.60 -9.24
N ASP A 174 -12.55 0.45 -9.67
CA ASP A 174 -13.17 1.62 -10.27
C ASP A 174 -12.45 2.00 -11.57
N GLU A 175 -11.89 3.19 -11.67
CA GLU A 175 -11.25 3.68 -12.88
C GLU A 175 -9.74 3.45 -12.85
N TYR A 176 -9.22 2.88 -13.92
CA TYR A 176 -7.77 2.80 -14.15
C TYR A 176 -7.39 3.62 -15.38
N PHE A 177 -6.42 4.49 -15.20
CA PHE A 177 -5.84 5.29 -16.28
C PHE A 177 -4.33 5.07 -16.38
N GLY A 178 -3.90 4.36 -17.42
CA GLY A 178 -2.47 4.11 -17.59
C GLY A 178 -2.14 2.86 -18.40
N TRP A 179 -1.03 2.23 -18.05
CA TRP A 179 -0.57 1.01 -18.71
C TRP A 179 -0.53 -0.14 -17.70
N ALA A 180 -1.34 -1.17 -17.94
CA ALA A 180 -1.43 -2.37 -17.13
C ALA A 180 -0.80 -3.57 -17.84
N PHE A 181 0.23 -4.14 -17.23
CA PHE A 181 0.92 -5.33 -17.69
C PHE A 181 0.65 -6.47 -16.70
N GLY A 182 -0.41 -7.25 -16.95
CA GLY A 182 -0.78 -8.41 -16.14
C GLY A 182 -0.37 -9.69 -16.85
N ALA A 183 0.55 -10.45 -16.27
CA ALA A 183 0.93 -11.71 -16.91
C ALA A 183 -0.25 -12.69 -17.07
N LEU A 184 -1.22 -12.64 -16.17
CA LEU A 184 -2.44 -13.44 -16.24
C LEU A 184 -3.66 -12.58 -16.51
N VAL A 185 -3.96 -11.61 -15.62
CA VAL A 185 -5.22 -10.86 -15.68
C VAL A 185 -4.98 -9.37 -15.45
N ASN A 186 -5.60 -8.54 -16.30
CA ASN A 186 -5.90 -7.14 -16.00
C ASN A 186 -7.41 -7.00 -15.91
N TYR A 187 -7.90 -6.50 -14.77
CA TYR A 187 -9.28 -6.20 -14.53
C TYR A 187 -9.46 -4.75 -14.10
N SER A 188 -10.48 -4.08 -14.63
CA SER A 188 -10.89 -2.75 -14.16
C SER A 188 -12.36 -2.52 -14.50
N ASP A 189 -13.08 -1.78 -13.69
CA ASP A 189 -14.43 -1.39 -14.07
C ASP A 189 -14.40 -0.42 -15.26
N ARG A 190 -13.59 0.62 -15.17
CA ARG A 190 -13.38 1.59 -16.26
C ARG A 190 -11.91 1.65 -16.62
N PHE A 191 -11.54 1.13 -17.75
CA PHE A 191 -10.16 1.09 -18.23
C PHE A 191 -9.89 2.16 -19.27
N ARG A 192 -8.85 2.97 -19.05
CA ARG A 192 -8.40 3.99 -20.00
C ARG A 192 -6.91 3.88 -20.22
N GLY A 193 -6.50 3.41 -21.38
CA GLY A 193 -5.08 3.30 -21.70
C GLY A 193 -4.69 2.04 -22.44
N PHE A 194 -3.62 1.38 -22.02
CA PHE A 194 -3.05 0.21 -22.65
C PHE A 194 -2.98 -0.98 -21.70
N GLY A 195 -3.66 -2.07 -22.02
CA GLY A 195 -3.67 -3.32 -21.27
C GLY A 195 -3.00 -4.45 -22.04
N LEU A 196 -2.01 -5.08 -21.43
CA LEU A 196 -1.34 -6.28 -21.95
C LEU A 196 -1.44 -7.42 -20.93
N GLY A 197 -2.05 -8.55 -21.29
CA GLY A 197 -2.22 -9.69 -20.41
C GLY A 197 -2.79 -10.90 -21.13
N LEU A 198 -2.81 -12.07 -20.49
CA LEU A 198 -3.51 -13.21 -21.07
C LEU A 198 -5.02 -12.93 -21.14
N VAL A 199 -5.57 -12.35 -20.06
CA VAL A 199 -6.98 -11.93 -20.01
C VAL A 199 -7.03 -10.45 -19.64
N ASN A 200 -7.72 -9.64 -20.45
CA ASN A 200 -8.07 -8.28 -20.13
C ASN A 200 -9.60 -8.17 -20.05
N ALA A 201 -10.11 -7.72 -18.91
CA ALA A 201 -11.55 -7.59 -18.67
C ALA A 201 -11.88 -6.22 -18.07
N ALA A 202 -12.93 -5.58 -18.59
CA ALA A 202 -13.43 -4.33 -18.04
C ALA A 202 -14.91 -4.14 -18.40
N TYR A 203 -15.62 -3.24 -17.73
CA TYR A 203 -16.96 -2.85 -18.19
C TYR A 203 -16.86 -1.79 -19.30
N ASP A 204 -16.15 -0.70 -19.08
CA ASP A 204 -15.93 0.35 -20.10
C ASP A 204 -14.44 0.49 -20.43
N VAL A 205 -14.12 0.41 -21.72
CA VAL A 205 -12.73 0.49 -22.21
C VAL A 205 -12.58 1.68 -23.16
N ARG A 206 -11.55 2.50 -22.89
CA ARG A 206 -11.08 3.53 -23.81
C ARG A 206 -9.60 3.36 -24.05
N GLY A 207 -9.24 2.75 -25.18
CA GLY A 207 -7.84 2.50 -25.49
C GLY A 207 -7.58 1.19 -26.21
N CYS A 208 -6.55 0.46 -25.76
CA CYS A 208 -6.10 -0.75 -26.42
C CYS A 208 -5.94 -1.90 -25.40
N GLN A 209 -6.48 -3.06 -25.73
CA GLN A 209 -6.26 -4.29 -25.00
C GLN A 209 -5.60 -5.33 -25.91
N ILE A 210 -4.52 -5.95 -25.43
CA ILE A 210 -3.81 -7.04 -26.12
C ILE A 210 -3.74 -8.24 -25.20
N GLY A 211 -4.29 -9.39 -25.66
CA GLY A 211 -4.32 -10.59 -24.84
C GLY A 211 -4.78 -11.81 -25.61
N LEU A 212 -4.87 -12.96 -24.95
CA LEU A 212 -5.55 -14.12 -25.54
C LEU A 212 -7.06 -13.90 -25.54
N VAL A 213 -7.58 -13.37 -24.42
CA VAL A 213 -8.99 -13.03 -24.25
C VAL A 213 -9.10 -11.58 -23.82
N ASN A 214 -9.82 -10.78 -24.58
CA ASN A 214 -10.18 -9.41 -24.22
C ASN A 214 -11.71 -9.32 -24.14
N ALA A 215 -12.24 -8.81 -23.04
CA ALA A 215 -13.66 -8.72 -22.81
C ALA A 215 -14.05 -7.36 -22.22
N CYS A 216 -15.08 -6.75 -22.77
CA CYS A 216 -15.71 -5.56 -22.21
C CYS A 216 -17.18 -5.46 -22.62
N ASP A 217 -17.94 -4.64 -21.90
CA ASP A 217 -19.30 -4.31 -22.29
C ASP A 217 -19.30 -3.22 -23.35
N THR A 218 -18.65 -2.10 -23.07
CA THR A 218 -18.50 -0.98 -24.01
C THR A 218 -17.05 -0.72 -24.35
N MET A 219 -16.78 -0.24 -25.56
CA MET A 219 -15.43 0.06 -26.02
C MET A 219 -15.37 1.27 -26.94
N HIS A 220 -14.38 2.13 -26.68
CA HIS A 220 -13.87 3.12 -27.62
C HIS A 220 -12.38 2.85 -27.87
N GLY A 221 -12.07 2.06 -28.89
CA GLY A 221 -10.69 1.66 -29.17
C GLY A 221 -10.57 0.32 -29.86
N VAL A 222 -9.53 -0.45 -29.52
CA VAL A 222 -9.18 -1.71 -30.21
C VAL A 222 -8.80 -2.82 -29.25
N GLN A 223 -9.18 -4.04 -29.59
CA GLN A 223 -8.77 -5.28 -28.94
C GLN A 223 -8.01 -6.17 -29.94
N PHE A 224 -6.90 -6.73 -29.51
CA PHE A 224 -6.12 -7.73 -30.26
C PHE A 224 -5.97 -8.99 -29.43
N GLY A 225 -6.49 -10.12 -29.93
CA GLY A 225 -6.42 -11.39 -29.20
C GLY A 225 -7.11 -12.54 -29.94
N LEU A 226 -6.97 -13.75 -29.42
CA LEU A 226 -7.68 -14.90 -30.01
C LEU A 226 -9.19 -14.74 -29.89
N ILE A 227 -9.67 -14.21 -28.76
CA ILE A 227 -11.10 -13.95 -28.51
C ILE A 227 -11.21 -12.51 -28.03
N ASN A 228 -11.97 -11.72 -28.77
CA ASN A 228 -12.26 -10.32 -28.45
C ASN A 228 -13.77 -10.16 -28.33
N LEU A 229 -14.24 -9.77 -27.13
CA LEU A 229 -15.65 -9.63 -26.78
C LEU A 229 -15.96 -8.17 -26.46
N ILE A 230 -16.92 -7.60 -27.18
CA ILE A 230 -17.52 -6.28 -26.89
C ILE A 230 -19.03 -6.48 -26.86
N CYS A 231 -19.61 -6.60 -25.65
CA CYS A 231 -20.99 -7.05 -25.47
C CYS A 231 -22.03 -6.15 -26.19
N GLU A 232 -21.81 -4.83 -26.14
CA GLU A 232 -22.72 -3.86 -26.73
C GLU A 232 -22.41 -3.50 -28.20
N SER A 233 -21.52 -4.28 -28.87
CA SER A 233 -21.22 -4.07 -30.29
C SER A 233 -22.15 -4.84 -31.19
N LYS A 234 -22.28 -4.37 -32.47
CA LYS A 234 -23.02 -5.10 -33.51
C LYS A 234 -22.43 -6.48 -33.83
N LEU A 235 -21.13 -6.63 -33.62
CA LEU A 235 -20.40 -7.90 -33.72
C LEU A 235 -19.73 -8.17 -32.36
N PRO A 236 -20.45 -8.82 -31.43
CA PRO A 236 -19.97 -8.96 -30.05
C PRO A 236 -18.69 -9.77 -29.93
N ILE A 237 -18.47 -10.77 -30.77
CA ILE A 237 -17.31 -11.69 -30.68
C ILE A 237 -16.58 -11.64 -32.01
N MET A 238 -15.26 -11.34 -31.92
CA MET A 238 -14.37 -11.40 -33.07
C MET A 238 -13.06 -12.10 -32.72
N VAL A 239 -12.46 -12.75 -33.70
CA VAL A 239 -11.15 -13.42 -33.59
C VAL A 239 -10.10 -12.51 -34.18
N LEU A 240 -8.92 -12.49 -33.57
CA LEU A 240 -7.72 -11.70 -33.88
C LEU A 240 -7.86 -10.21 -33.54
N ALA A 241 -8.90 -9.54 -33.93
CA ALA A 241 -9.08 -8.12 -33.63
C ALA A 241 -10.58 -7.75 -33.55
N ASN A 242 -10.91 -6.82 -32.67
CA ASN A 242 -12.21 -6.16 -32.57
C ASN A 242 -12.00 -4.66 -32.31
N ALA A 243 -12.92 -3.83 -32.74
CA ALA A 243 -12.84 -2.40 -32.54
C ALA A 243 -14.23 -1.79 -32.45
N SER A 244 -14.38 -0.73 -31.66
CA SER A 244 -15.58 0.10 -31.57
C SER A 244 -15.16 1.55 -31.31
N PHE A 245 -15.87 2.54 -31.95
CA PHE A 245 -15.57 3.97 -31.89
C PHE A 245 -16.84 4.80 -31.71
#